data_5761b2424585c81531476578657759c9
#
_entry.id   5761b2424585c81531476578657759c9
#
_cell.length_a   1.000
_cell.length_b   1.000
_cell.length_c   1.000
_cell.angle_alpha   90.00
_cell.angle_beta   90.00
_cell.angle_gamma   90.00
#
_symmetry.space_group_name_H-M   'P 1'
#
loop_
_entity.id
_entity.type
_entity.pdbx_description
1 polymer ?
#
loop_
_entity_poly.entity_id
_entity_poly.type
_entity_poly.pdbx_seq_one_letter_code
_entity_poly.pdbx_strand_id
1 'polypeptide(L)'
;MLTASENGTKRAAAGAARRRQAAHTEDASRAVLTALRRIIRATDLHSKQLTREVGLTTPQVVVLQAVRDLGEVTSGQLSRRVSLSQGTVTTILDRLESRGLVERYRNAADRRVVHSRLTRRGRAVLRRAPPLLHERFTEAFRRLSPVRQSRILTTLDEVAAMMGAAELDAAPLLDSQSPADRAD
;
A
#
# COMPACT_ATOMS: atom_id res chain seq x y z
N MET A 1 -28.44 10.06 60.34
CA MET A 1 -27.09 9.41 60.21
C MET A 1 -27.05 8.36 59.08
N LEU A 2 -27.50 8.69 57.88
CA LEU A 2 -27.60 7.74 56.73
C LEU A 2 -26.76 8.13 55.49
N THR A 3 -26.00 9.24 55.53
CA THR A 3 -25.36 9.78 54.31
C THR A 3 -23.91 9.33 54.03
N ALA A 4 -23.22 8.75 55.03
CA ALA A 4 -21.81 8.33 54.89
C ALA A 4 -21.66 6.97 54.17
N SER A 5 -22.59 6.03 54.36
CA SER A 5 -22.58 4.68 53.78
C SER A 5 -22.85 4.68 52.29
N GLU A 6 -23.78 5.52 51.83
CA GLU A 6 -24.13 5.63 50.38
C GLU A 6 -23.01 6.26 49.55
N ASN A 7 -22.26 7.20 50.10
CA ASN A 7 -21.10 7.83 49.42
C ASN A 7 -19.92 6.86 49.28
N GLY A 8 -19.70 5.96 50.24
CA GLY A 8 -18.67 4.92 50.17
C GLY A 8 -18.94 3.91 49.06
N THR A 9 -20.20 3.45 48.95
CA THR A 9 -20.63 2.47 47.95
C THR A 9 -20.59 3.05 46.51
N LYS A 10 -20.98 4.31 46.32
CA LYS A 10 -20.87 5.01 45.02
C LYS A 10 -19.43 5.21 44.57
N ARG A 11 -18.51 5.55 45.50
CA ARG A 11 -17.08 5.69 45.20
C ARG A 11 -16.43 4.34 44.83
N ALA A 12 -16.77 3.26 45.51
CA ALA A 12 -16.29 1.93 45.24
C ALA A 12 -16.79 1.43 43.89
N ALA A 13 -18.05 1.65 43.53
CA ALA A 13 -18.65 1.30 42.24
C ALA A 13 -18.00 2.11 41.09
N ALA A 14 -17.79 3.41 41.28
CA ALA A 14 -17.10 4.26 40.30
C ALA A 14 -15.64 3.81 40.05
N GLY A 15 -14.92 3.42 41.11
CA GLY A 15 -13.57 2.89 41.03
C GLY A 15 -13.51 1.54 40.29
N ALA A 16 -14.48 0.66 40.52
CA ALA A 16 -14.60 -0.61 39.79
C ALA A 16 -14.94 -0.39 38.30
N ALA A 17 -15.86 0.55 38.01
CA ALA A 17 -16.21 0.90 36.62
C ALA A 17 -15.00 1.48 35.85
N ARG A 18 -14.22 2.38 36.49
CA ARG A 18 -12.98 2.93 35.88
C ARG A 18 -11.95 1.83 35.59
N ARG A 19 -11.75 0.88 36.53
CA ARG A 19 -10.84 -0.24 36.31
C ARG A 19 -11.29 -1.15 35.15
N ARG A 20 -12.58 -1.45 35.06
CA ARG A 20 -13.14 -2.23 33.94
C ARG A 20 -12.97 -1.50 32.61
N GLN A 21 -13.22 -0.19 32.58
CA GLN A 21 -13.01 0.62 31.39
C GLN A 21 -11.54 0.66 30.96
N ALA A 22 -10.61 0.83 31.89
CA ALA A 22 -9.18 0.81 31.61
C ALA A 22 -8.74 -0.55 31.06
N ALA A 23 -9.17 -1.66 31.66
CA ALA A 23 -8.88 -3.00 31.16
C ALA A 23 -9.45 -3.24 29.76
N HIS A 24 -10.69 -2.81 29.51
CA HIS A 24 -11.31 -2.92 28.19
C HIS A 24 -10.54 -2.10 27.13
N THR A 25 -10.12 -0.87 27.47
CA THR A 25 -9.32 -0.03 26.57
C THR A 25 -7.98 -0.67 26.24
N GLU A 26 -7.32 -1.27 27.23
CA GLU A 26 -6.04 -1.95 27.06
C GLU A 26 -6.15 -3.18 26.16
N ASP A 27 -7.19 -3.98 26.34
CA ASP A 27 -7.47 -5.15 25.50
C ASP A 27 -7.81 -4.75 24.07
N ALA A 28 -8.62 -3.71 23.87
CA ALA A 28 -8.96 -3.17 22.56
C ALA A 28 -7.71 -2.62 21.84
N SER A 29 -6.88 -1.85 22.54
CA SER A 29 -5.61 -1.33 21.99
C SER A 29 -4.68 -2.47 21.54
N ARG A 30 -4.54 -3.51 22.37
CA ARG A 30 -3.74 -4.70 22.03
C ARG A 30 -4.28 -5.43 20.80
N ALA A 31 -5.60 -5.52 20.66
CA ALA A 31 -6.24 -6.12 19.49
C ALA A 31 -5.96 -5.34 18.20
N VAL A 32 -6.05 -4.00 18.24
CA VAL A 32 -5.70 -3.12 17.10
C VAL A 32 -4.23 -3.31 16.71
N LEU A 33 -3.30 -3.23 17.66
CA LEU A 33 -1.88 -3.45 17.37
C LEU A 33 -1.58 -4.83 16.81
N THR A 34 -2.32 -5.85 17.24
CA THR A 34 -2.21 -7.20 16.70
C THR A 34 -2.70 -7.25 15.24
N ALA A 35 -3.78 -6.56 14.90
CA ALA A 35 -4.29 -6.47 13.54
C ALA A 35 -3.27 -5.76 12.61
N LEU A 36 -2.69 -4.65 13.06
CA LEU A 36 -1.63 -3.95 12.33
C LEU A 36 -0.40 -4.84 12.08
N ARG A 37 0.07 -5.57 13.09
CA ARG A 37 1.19 -6.53 12.92
C ARG A 37 0.86 -7.61 11.90
N ARG A 38 -0.39 -8.09 11.84
CA ARG A 38 -0.83 -9.08 10.83
C ARG A 38 -0.75 -8.49 9.42
N ILE A 39 -1.15 -7.22 9.24
CA ILE A 39 -1.07 -6.53 7.95
C ILE A 39 0.40 -6.39 7.52
N ILE A 40 1.25 -5.87 8.39
CA ILE A 40 2.70 -5.73 8.14
C ILE A 40 3.31 -7.10 7.76
N ARG A 41 2.99 -8.14 8.53
CA ARG A 41 3.49 -9.50 8.26
C ARG A 41 3.01 -10.03 6.91
N ALA A 42 1.75 -9.78 6.52
CA ALA A 42 1.23 -10.18 5.23
C ALA A 42 1.97 -9.49 4.08
N THR A 43 2.30 -8.21 4.21
CA THR A 43 3.10 -7.44 3.25
C THR A 43 4.50 -8.02 3.09
N ASP A 44 5.18 -8.34 4.18
CA ASP A 44 6.51 -8.95 4.17
C ASP A 44 6.52 -10.33 3.49
N LEU A 45 5.55 -11.17 3.85
CA LEU A 45 5.43 -12.51 3.27
C LEU A 45 5.16 -12.44 1.78
N HIS A 46 4.30 -11.53 1.34
CA HIS A 46 4.01 -11.33 -0.08
C HIS A 46 5.24 -10.83 -0.85
N SER A 47 5.99 -9.87 -0.32
CA SER A 47 7.25 -9.40 -0.91
C SER A 47 8.27 -10.53 -1.07
N LYS A 48 8.41 -11.39 -0.06
CA LYS A 48 9.31 -12.56 -0.09
C LYS A 48 8.85 -13.58 -1.13
N GLN A 49 7.54 -13.84 -1.22
CA GLN A 49 6.96 -14.72 -2.22
C GLN A 49 7.26 -14.22 -3.63
N LEU A 50 7.00 -12.94 -3.90
CA LEU A 50 7.25 -12.30 -5.19
C LEU A 50 8.73 -12.45 -5.61
N THR A 51 9.65 -12.13 -4.70
CA THR A 51 11.09 -12.28 -4.95
C THR A 51 11.47 -13.73 -5.25
N ARG A 52 10.89 -14.70 -4.53
CA ARG A 52 11.18 -16.13 -4.76
C ARG A 52 10.63 -16.63 -6.10
N GLU A 53 9.44 -16.18 -6.51
CA GLU A 53 8.78 -16.70 -7.72
C GLU A 53 9.31 -16.07 -9.01
N VAL A 54 9.57 -14.77 -8.99
CA VAL A 54 9.97 -14.02 -10.21
C VAL A 54 11.32 -13.31 -10.07
N GLY A 55 11.93 -13.33 -8.89
CA GLY A 55 13.22 -12.72 -8.62
C GLY A 55 13.17 -11.20 -8.62
N LEU A 56 11.99 -10.58 -8.47
CA LEU A 56 11.80 -9.13 -8.50
C LEU A 56 11.25 -8.64 -7.17
N THR A 57 11.60 -7.40 -6.80
CA THR A 57 10.97 -6.69 -5.68
C THR A 57 9.62 -6.12 -6.10
N THR A 58 8.75 -5.82 -5.12
CA THR A 58 7.45 -5.18 -5.39
C THR A 58 7.55 -3.93 -6.26
N PRO A 59 8.44 -2.94 -5.99
CA PRO A 59 8.60 -1.77 -6.84
C PRO A 59 9.01 -2.11 -8.28
N GLN A 60 9.85 -3.13 -8.47
CA GLN A 60 10.25 -3.57 -9.81
C GLN A 60 9.08 -4.18 -10.59
N VAL A 61 8.22 -4.94 -9.93
CA VAL A 61 7.02 -5.48 -10.58
C VAL A 61 6.02 -4.38 -10.88
N VAL A 62 5.80 -3.43 -9.98
CA VAL A 62 4.93 -2.26 -10.22
C VAL A 62 5.39 -1.45 -11.44
N VAL A 63 6.68 -1.12 -11.53
CA VAL A 63 7.23 -0.42 -12.71
C VAL A 63 7.10 -1.27 -13.97
N LEU A 64 7.36 -2.57 -13.89
CA LEU A 64 7.27 -3.48 -15.03
C LEU A 64 5.82 -3.61 -15.54
N GLN A 65 4.83 -3.62 -14.63
CA GLN A 65 3.41 -3.59 -14.97
C GLN A 65 3.03 -2.26 -15.63
N ALA A 66 3.49 -1.13 -15.08
CA ALA A 66 3.23 0.18 -15.65
C ALA A 66 3.80 0.32 -17.08
N VAL A 67 4.99 -0.25 -17.35
CA VAL A 67 5.54 -0.32 -18.72
C VAL A 67 4.66 -1.19 -19.62
N ARG A 68 4.09 -2.29 -19.11
CA ARG A 68 3.13 -3.11 -19.89
C ARG A 68 1.88 -2.30 -20.26
N ASP A 69 1.31 -1.60 -19.28
CA ASP A 69 0.01 -0.95 -19.42
C ASP A 69 0.09 0.32 -20.27
N LEU A 70 1.21 1.04 -20.21
CA LEU A 70 1.46 2.25 -20.98
C LEU A 70 2.13 1.99 -22.36
N GLY A 71 2.70 0.81 -22.54
CA GLY A 71 3.41 0.45 -23.77
C GLY A 71 4.80 1.07 -23.86
N GLU A 72 4.99 2.03 -24.77
CA GLU A 72 6.23 2.79 -24.93
C GLU A 72 6.18 4.05 -24.08
N VAL A 73 7.02 4.12 -23.04
CA VAL A 73 6.84 5.10 -21.96
C VAL A 73 8.18 5.69 -21.51
N THR A 74 8.18 6.97 -21.18
CA THR A 74 9.34 7.65 -20.58
C THR A 74 9.41 7.45 -19.06
N SER A 75 10.59 7.64 -18.47
CA SER A 75 10.76 7.57 -17.01
C SER A 75 9.90 8.62 -16.27
N GLY A 76 9.68 9.80 -16.87
CA GLY A 76 8.81 10.82 -16.29
C GLY A 76 7.31 10.43 -16.28
N GLN A 77 6.84 9.74 -17.32
CA GLN A 77 5.47 9.20 -17.35
C GLN A 77 5.30 8.07 -16.34
N LEU A 78 6.30 7.17 -16.24
CA LEU A 78 6.32 6.11 -15.23
C LEU A 78 6.32 6.67 -13.81
N SER A 79 7.15 7.69 -13.55
CA SER A 79 7.23 8.36 -12.24
C SER A 79 5.85 8.84 -11.77
N ARG A 80 5.10 9.53 -12.64
CA ARG A 80 3.73 9.96 -12.35
C ARG A 80 2.75 8.79 -12.16
N ARG A 81 2.92 7.72 -12.97
CA ARG A 81 2.01 6.56 -12.93
C ARG A 81 2.15 5.71 -11.68
N VAL A 82 3.38 5.61 -11.14
CA VAL A 82 3.69 4.76 -9.98
C VAL A 82 3.98 5.55 -8.70
N SER A 83 3.79 6.87 -8.73
CA SER A 83 4.04 7.78 -7.60
C SER A 83 5.43 7.59 -6.97
N LEU A 84 6.46 7.36 -7.81
CA LEU A 84 7.86 7.28 -7.40
C LEU A 84 8.64 8.45 -7.99
N SER A 85 9.73 8.87 -7.33
CA SER A 85 10.63 9.86 -7.91
C SER A 85 11.23 9.39 -9.24
N GLN A 86 11.49 10.31 -10.15
CA GLN A 86 12.09 9.97 -11.45
C GLN A 86 13.46 9.29 -11.30
N GLY A 87 14.24 9.67 -10.29
CA GLY A 87 15.51 9.01 -9.98
C GLY A 87 15.33 7.56 -9.55
N THR A 88 14.34 7.29 -8.70
CA THR A 88 13.98 5.92 -8.26
C THR A 88 13.53 5.08 -9.46
N VAL A 89 12.66 5.61 -10.32
CA VAL A 89 12.20 4.91 -11.52
C VAL A 89 13.35 4.61 -12.46
N THR A 90 14.28 5.56 -12.68
CA THR A 90 15.46 5.35 -13.51
C THR A 90 16.31 4.21 -12.95
N THR A 91 16.60 4.21 -11.65
CA THR A 91 17.38 3.14 -11.01
C THR A 91 16.67 1.77 -11.14
N ILE A 92 15.35 1.74 -11.03
CA ILE A 92 14.57 0.50 -11.23
C ILE A 92 14.66 0.04 -12.69
N LEU A 93 14.51 0.95 -13.66
CA LEU A 93 14.61 0.65 -15.09
C LEU A 93 16.02 0.13 -15.45
N ASP A 94 17.10 0.71 -14.89
CA ASP A 94 18.47 0.22 -15.09
C ASP A 94 18.60 -1.24 -14.66
N ARG A 95 18.04 -1.58 -13.50
CA ARG A 95 18.04 -2.97 -12.98
C ARG A 95 17.18 -3.91 -13.81
N LEU A 96 16.05 -3.44 -14.35
CA LEU A 96 15.18 -4.24 -15.20
C LEU A 96 15.81 -4.45 -16.58
N GLU A 97 16.48 -3.44 -17.12
CA GLU A 97 17.19 -3.51 -18.40
C GLU A 97 18.40 -4.44 -18.31
N SER A 98 19.23 -4.34 -17.25
CA SER A 98 20.38 -5.25 -17.03
C SER A 98 19.97 -6.73 -16.95
N ARG A 99 18.70 -7.00 -16.59
CA ARG A 99 18.10 -8.35 -16.57
C ARG A 99 17.39 -8.71 -17.88
N GLY A 100 17.38 -7.81 -18.87
CA GLY A 100 16.73 -8.00 -20.15
C GLY A 100 15.21 -8.07 -20.07
N LEU A 101 14.57 -7.41 -19.07
CA LEU A 101 13.12 -7.40 -18.87
C LEU A 101 12.45 -6.19 -19.55
N VAL A 102 13.17 -5.09 -19.64
CA VAL A 102 12.83 -3.91 -20.44
C VAL A 102 13.97 -3.61 -21.40
N GLU A 103 13.69 -2.89 -22.44
CA GLU A 103 14.68 -2.28 -23.34
C GLU A 103 14.40 -0.79 -23.43
N ARG A 104 15.47 0.00 -23.50
CA ARG A 104 15.39 1.45 -23.67
C ARG A 104 15.92 1.83 -25.04
N TYR A 105 15.25 2.76 -25.68
CA TYR A 105 15.66 3.29 -26.96
C TYR A 105 15.37 4.79 -27.04
N ARG A 106 16.13 5.48 -27.87
CA ARG A 106 15.93 6.90 -28.12
C ARG A 106 14.84 7.09 -29.18
N ASN A 107 13.98 8.07 -28.96
CA ASN A 107 12.98 8.43 -29.95
C ASN A 107 13.65 8.90 -31.24
N ALA A 108 13.15 8.46 -32.39
CA ALA A 108 13.71 8.82 -33.69
C ALA A 108 13.53 10.31 -34.04
N ALA A 109 12.41 10.91 -33.59
CA ALA A 109 12.08 12.32 -33.83
C ALA A 109 12.80 13.27 -32.84
N ASP A 110 13.00 12.85 -31.58
CA ASP A 110 13.74 13.60 -30.55
C ASP A 110 14.63 12.66 -29.76
N ARG A 111 15.92 12.67 -30.07
CA ARG A 111 16.94 11.82 -29.43
C ARG A 111 17.17 12.12 -27.95
N ARG A 112 16.63 13.23 -27.42
CA ARG A 112 16.67 13.55 -25.98
C ARG A 112 15.67 12.71 -25.18
N VAL A 113 14.63 12.22 -25.85
CA VAL A 113 13.58 11.40 -25.24
C VAL A 113 13.97 9.94 -25.29
N VAL A 114 14.04 9.31 -24.13
CA VAL A 114 14.28 7.87 -23.98
C VAL A 114 12.99 7.18 -23.58
N HIS A 115 12.58 6.22 -24.39
CA HIS A 115 11.43 5.36 -24.13
C HIS A 115 11.88 4.01 -23.58
N SER A 116 11.02 3.41 -22.77
CA SER A 116 11.18 2.05 -22.26
C SER A 116 10.00 1.20 -22.75
N ARG A 117 10.25 -0.04 -23.12
CA ARG A 117 9.21 -1.01 -23.44
C ARG A 117 9.55 -2.39 -22.91
N LEU A 118 8.54 -3.25 -22.74
CA LEU A 118 8.74 -4.62 -22.30
C LEU A 118 9.38 -5.49 -23.38
N THR A 119 10.37 -6.25 -22.99
CA THR A 119 10.88 -7.36 -23.81
C THR A 119 9.92 -8.56 -23.77
N ARG A 120 10.17 -9.57 -24.64
CA ARG A 120 9.47 -10.87 -24.55
C ARG A 120 9.66 -11.53 -23.19
N ARG A 121 10.88 -11.43 -22.62
CA ARG A 121 11.23 -11.96 -21.31
C ARG A 121 10.49 -11.22 -20.18
N GLY A 122 10.41 -9.89 -20.25
CA GLY A 122 9.65 -9.08 -19.28
C GLY A 122 8.17 -9.48 -19.23
N ARG A 123 7.54 -9.66 -20.40
CA ARG A 123 6.16 -10.16 -20.49
C ARG A 123 6.01 -11.56 -19.88
N ALA A 124 6.96 -12.46 -20.13
CA ALA A 124 6.92 -13.81 -19.58
C ALA A 124 7.05 -13.82 -18.04
N VAL A 125 7.90 -12.96 -17.47
CA VAL A 125 8.06 -12.80 -16.02
C VAL A 125 6.78 -12.26 -15.40
N LEU A 126 6.15 -11.22 -15.98
CA LEU A 126 4.89 -10.68 -15.47
C LEU A 126 3.73 -11.70 -15.48
N ARG A 127 3.65 -12.57 -16.49
CA ARG A 127 2.61 -13.63 -16.50
C ARG A 127 2.77 -14.65 -15.37
N ARG A 128 3.98 -14.82 -14.83
CA ARG A 128 4.28 -15.73 -13.73
C ARG A 128 4.23 -15.05 -12.36
N ALA A 129 4.26 -13.72 -12.34
CA ALA A 129 4.22 -12.97 -11.09
C ALA A 129 2.85 -13.18 -10.41
N PRO A 130 2.81 -13.45 -9.11
CA PRO A 130 1.56 -13.47 -8.37
C PRO A 130 0.94 -12.05 -8.37
N PRO A 131 -0.40 -11.96 -8.27
CA PRO A 131 -1.08 -10.67 -8.15
C PRO A 131 -0.53 -9.87 -6.97
N LEU A 132 -0.30 -8.59 -7.15
CA LEU A 132 0.21 -7.74 -6.08
C LEU A 132 -0.81 -7.62 -4.93
N LEU A 133 -0.31 -7.44 -3.71
CA LEU A 133 -1.16 -7.39 -2.52
C LEU A 133 -2.22 -6.28 -2.61
N HIS A 134 -1.84 -5.12 -3.16
CA HIS A 134 -2.76 -4.00 -3.35
C HIS A 134 -3.83 -4.30 -4.42
N GLU A 135 -3.54 -5.06 -5.47
CA GLU A 135 -4.54 -5.48 -6.46
C GLU A 135 -5.62 -6.36 -5.82
N ARG A 136 -5.19 -7.34 -5.00
CA ARG A 136 -6.11 -8.20 -4.24
C ARG A 136 -6.95 -7.39 -3.25
N PHE A 137 -6.32 -6.44 -2.55
CA PHE A 137 -7.02 -5.53 -1.64
C PHE A 137 -8.05 -4.69 -2.40
N THR A 138 -7.66 -4.03 -3.50
CA THR A 138 -8.53 -3.17 -4.29
C THR A 138 -9.74 -3.93 -4.83
N GLU A 139 -9.55 -5.15 -5.32
CA GLU A 139 -10.65 -5.98 -5.79
C GLU A 139 -11.63 -6.34 -4.66
N ALA A 140 -11.12 -6.74 -3.49
CA ALA A 140 -11.95 -7.02 -2.33
C ALA A 140 -12.67 -5.77 -1.81
N PHE A 141 -11.98 -4.63 -1.78
CA PHE A 141 -12.50 -3.35 -1.31
C PHE A 141 -13.63 -2.80 -2.20
N ARG A 142 -13.51 -2.93 -3.53
CA ARG A 142 -14.56 -2.54 -4.49
C ARG A 142 -15.88 -3.28 -4.29
N ARG A 143 -15.86 -4.47 -3.69
CA ARG A 143 -17.07 -5.26 -3.39
C ARG A 143 -17.83 -4.79 -2.14
N LEU A 144 -17.23 -3.87 -1.37
CA LEU A 144 -17.88 -3.30 -0.19
C LEU A 144 -18.82 -2.17 -0.59
N SER A 145 -19.88 -1.95 0.23
CA SER A 145 -20.72 -0.78 0.06
C SER A 145 -19.94 0.52 0.35
N PRO A 146 -20.32 1.67 -0.27
CA PRO A 146 -19.66 2.96 -0.05
C PRO A 146 -19.57 3.33 1.45
N VAL A 147 -20.61 3.03 2.23
CA VAL A 147 -20.62 3.27 3.68
C VAL A 147 -19.53 2.47 4.39
N ARG A 148 -19.33 1.20 4.03
CA ARG A 148 -18.25 0.38 4.61
C ARG A 148 -16.86 0.86 4.17
N GLN A 149 -16.73 1.27 2.91
CA GLN A 149 -15.48 1.83 2.39
C GLN A 149 -15.09 3.09 3.17
N SER A 150 -16.00 4.07 3.32
CA SER A 150 -15.76 5.29 4.08
C SER A 150 -15.41 5.00 5.54
N ARG A 151 -16.13 4.05 6.18
CA ARG A 151 -15.86 3.68 7.56
C ARG A 151 -14.46 3.10 7.75
N ILE A 152 -14.01 2.24 6.84
CA ILE A 152 -12.67 1.66 6.89
C ILE A 152 -11.62 2.76 6.72
N LEU A 153 -11.81 3.67 5.76
CA LEU A 153 -10.90 4.79 5.53
C LEU A 153 -10.76 5.65 6.78
N THR A 154 -11.89 6.18 7.31
CA THR A 154 -11.87 7.03 8.50
C THR A 154 -11.19 6.35 9.69
N THR A 155 -11.50 5.05 9.93
CA THR A 155 -10.89 4.32 11.05
C THR A 155 -9.38 4.15 10.88
N LEU A 156 -8.91 3.90 9.65
CA LEU A 156 -7.46 3.77 9.38
C LEU A 156 -6.75 5.11 9.51
N ASP A 157 -7.37 6.21 9.07
CA ASP A 157 -6.82 7.57 9.23
C ASP A 157 -6.69 7.94 10.72
N GLU A 158 -7.71 7.63 11.55
CA GLU A 158 -7.65 7.80 12.99
C GLU A 158 -6.50 6.99 13.63
N VAL A 159 -6.33 5.74 13.22
CA VAL A 159 -5.23 4.89 13.72
C VAL A 159 -3.88 5.45 13.27
N ALA A 160 -3.74 5.88 12.03
CA ALA A 160 -2.51 6.50 11.53
C ALA A 160 -2.16 7.77 12.31
N ALA A 161 -3.16 8.62 12.59
CA ALA A 161 -2.97 9.82 13.42
C ALA A 161 -2.53 9.49 14.86
N MET A 162 -3.14 8.48 15.50
CA MET A 162 -2.74 8.01 16.84
C MET A 162 -1.30 7.48 16.87
N MET A 163 -0.79 6.99 15.74
CA MET A 163 0.58 6.49 15.60
C MET A 163 1.58 7.55 15.13
N GLY A 164 1.16 8.81 14.95
CA GLY A 164 2.01 9.88 14.44
C GLY A 164 2.37 9.72 12.97
N ALA A 165 1.59 8.96 12.20
CA ALA A 165 1.85 8.64 10.80
C ALA A 165 0.95 9.42 9.83
N ALA A 166 0.15 10.39 10.29
CA ALA A 166 -0.82 11.11 9.47
C ALA A 166 -0.18 11.87 8.29
N GLU A 167 1.04 12.37 8.46
CA GLU A 167 1.76 13.15 7.44
C GLU A 167 2.81 12.35 6.66
N LEU A 168 2.91 11.05 6.92
CA LEU A 168 3.84 10.20 6.19
C LEU A 168 3.35 9.98 4.76
N ASP A 169 4.17 10.38 3.78
CA ASP A 169 3.89 10.05 2.38
C ASP A 169 4.08 8.54 2.15
N ALA A 170 2.96 7.83 2.12
CA ALA A 170 2.89 6.38 1.88
C ALA A 170 2.40 6.05 0.45
N ALA A 171 2.03 7.07 -0.35
CA ALA A 171 1.49 6.90 -1.70
C ALA A 171 2.43 6.24 -2.73
N PRO A 172 3.78 6.32 -2.62
CA PRO A 172 4.69 5.92 -3.69
C PRO A 172 4.63 4.47 -4.18
N LEU A 173 3.76 3.62 -3.67
CA LEU A 173 3.66 2.21 -4.11
C LEU A 173 2.22 1.71 -4.29
N LEU A 174 1.23 2.56 -3.99
CA LEU A 174 -0.18 2.15 -3.96
C LEU A 174 -1.01 2.78 -5.08
N ASP A 175 -0.53 3.87 -5.69
CA ASP A 175 -1.29 4.63 -6.67
C ASP A 175 -1.21 4.00 -8.07
N SER A 176 -1.84 2.85 -8.22
CA SER A 176 -2.13 2.24 -9.52
C SER A 176 -3.51 2.69 -10.00
N GLN A 177 -3.74 4.00 -10.14
CA GLN A 177 -4.98 4.48 -10.75
C GLN A 177 -5.06 4.00 -12.20
N SER A 178 -6.15 3.31 -12.50
CA SER A 178 -6.50 2.89 -13.86
C SER A 178 -6.69 4.12 -14.76
N PRO A 179 -6.27 4.10 -16.04
CA PRO A 179 -6.46 5.22 -16.98
C PRO A 179 -7.93 5.62 -17.18
N ALA A 180 -8.88 4.78 -16.76
CA ALA A 180 -10.31 5.01 -16.93
C ALA A 180 -10.91 6.09 -16.00
N ASP A 181 -10.23 6.48 -14.92
CA ASP A 181 -10.78 7.41 -13.92
C ASP A 181 -10.36 8.89 -14.14
N ARG A 182 -9.71 9.22 -15.26
CA ARG A 182 -9.27 10.59 -15.57
C ARG A 182 -9.91 11.19 -16.82
N ALA A 183 -11.02 10.63 -17.28
CA ALA A 183 -11.82 11.22 -18.34
C ALA A 183 -13.11 11.78 -17.72
N ASP A 184 -13.01 12.94 -17.06
CA ASP A 184 -14.07 13.95 -16.87
C ASP A 184 -13.42 15.32 -16.64
#